data_2b8c3208195766f5d314872b5c18dcfb
#
_entry.id   2b8c3208195766f5d314872b5c18dcfb
#
_cell.length_a   1.000
_cell.length_b   1.000
_cell.length_c   1.000
_cell.angle_alpha   90.00
_cell.angle_beta   90.00
_cell.angle_gamma   90.00
#
_symmetry.space_group_name_H-M   'P 1'
#
loop_
_entity.id
_entity.type
_entity.pdbx_description
1 polymer ?
#
loop_
_entity_poly.entity_id
_entity_poly.type
_entity_poly.pdbx_seq_one_letter_code
_entity_poly.pdbx_strand_id
1 'polypeptide(L)'
;MKKIVAFGASSSKKSINKQFASYAASLISDADSIIIDLNDFEMPIYSIDYENEKGIPEKAFKFKEIIKSADGIIISFAEHNSVYTAAFKNIFDWISRIEKIVWYNKPMLLLSTSDGSRGAKTCLLYTSDA
;
A
#
# COMPACT_ATOMS: atom_id res chain seq x y z
N MET A 1 8.26 12.08 -17.89
CA MET A 1 7.19 12.40 -16.94
C MET A 1 7.40 11.64 -15.64
N LYS A 2 7.00 12.25 -14.53
CA LYS A 2 7.02 11.57 -13.23
C LYS A 2 5.99 10.44 -13.21
N LYS A 3 6.29 9.39 -12.48
CA LYS A 3 5.41 8.22 -12.32
C LYS A 3 4.89 8.19 -10.89
N ILE A 4 3.57 8.21 -10.74
CA ILE A 4 2.92 8.14 -9.42
C ILE A 4 2.22 6.80 -9.31
N VAL A 5 2.55 6.07 -8.26
CA VAL A 5 1.85 4.82 -7.91
C VAL A 5 0.84 5.14 -6.83
N ALA A 6 -0.40 4.72 -7.00
CA ALA A 6 -1.46 5.01 -6.05
C ALA A 6 -2.29 3.77 -5.79
N PHE A 7 -2.71 3.57 -4.55
CA PHE A 7 -3.60 2.48 -4.21
C PHE A 7 -4.39 2.74 -2.93
N GLY A 8 -5.55 2.10 -2.85
CA GLY A 8 -6.31 2.00 -1.62
C GLY A 8 -5.82 0.79 -0.83
N ALA A 9 -5.51 0.98 0.43
CA ALA A 9 -5.01 -0.09 1.31
C ALA A 9 -6.17 -0.94 1.82
N SER A 10 -6.89 -1.57 0.90
CA SER A 10 -8.08 -2.37 1.16
C SER A 10 -8.20 -3.46 0.11
N SER A 11 -8.75 -4.60 0.49
CA SER A 11 -9.09 -5.69 -0.43
C SER A 11 -10.52 -5.60 -0.98
N SER A 12 -11.28 -4.57 -0.61
CA SER A 12 -12.63 -4.39 -1.14
C SER A 12 -12.60 -4.05 -2.63
N LYS A 13 -13.40 -4.76 -3.43
CA LYS A 13 -13.51 -4.50 -4.87
C LYS A 13 -14.13 -3.14 -5.18
N LYS A 14 -14.96 -2.62 -4.27
CA LYS A 14 -15.59 -1.30 -4.38
C LYS A 14 -14.97 -0.33 -3.38
N SER A 15 -13.67 -0.39 -3.20
CA SER A 15 -12.98 0.41 -2.21
C SER A 15 -13.09 1.90 -2.51
N ILE A 16 -13.66 2.64 -1.58
CA ILE A 16 -13.68 4.10 -1.63
C ILE A 16 -12.24 4.65 -1.53
N ASN A 17 -11.37 3.95 -0.84
CA ASN A 17 -9.97 4.37 -0.69
C ASN A 17 -9.22 4.23 -2.01
N LYS A 18 -9.52 3.21 -2.82
CA LYS A 18 -8.96 3.10 -4.17
C LYS A 18 -9.40 4.27 -5.03
N GLN A 19 -10.69 4.64 -4.97
CA GLN A 19 -11.22 5.80 -5.68
C GLN A 19 -10.56 7.09 -5.21
N PHE A 20 -10.38 7.24 -3.91
CA PHE A 20 -9.76 8.43 -3.33
C PHE A 20 -8.29 8.56 -3.76
N ALA A 21 -7.53 7.47 -3.70
CA ALA A 21 -6.15 7.45 -4.16
C ALA A 21 -6.04 7.77 -5.66
N SER A 22 -6.93 7.19 -6.48
CA SER A 22 -6.98 7.46 -7.91
C SER A 22 -7.28 8.92 -8.20
N TYR A 23 -8.25 9.49 -7.48
CA TYR A 23 -8.60 10.89 -7.63
C TYR A 23 -7.42 11.80 -7.27
N ALA A 24 -6.78 11.53 -6.14
CA ALA A 24 -5.62 12.31 -5.71
C ALA A 24 -4.49 12.26 -6.76
N ALA A 25 -4.24 11.07 -7.31
CA ALA A 25 -3.24 10.91 -8.36
C ALA A 25 -3.60 11.73 -9.61
N SER A 26 -4.89 11.81 -9.96
CA SER A 26 -5.36 12.56 -11.14
C SER A 26 -5.13 14.07 -11.02
N LEU A 27 -4.96 14.59 -9.81
CA LEU A 27 -4.72 16.01 -9.57
C LEU A 27 -3.25 16.43 -9.79
N ILE A 28 -2.36 15.46 -9.94
CA ILE A 28 -0.94 15.77 -10.15
C ILE A 28 -0.70 15.97 -11.65
N SER A 29 -0.29 17.19 -12.01
CA SER A 29 0.01 17.52 -13.39
C SER A 29 1.37 16.95 -13.82
N ASP A 30 1.52 16.69 -15.11
CA ASP A 30 2.77 16.20 -15.72
C ASP A 30 3.25 14.88 -15.10
N ALA A 31 2.31 14.01 -14.72
CA ALA A 31 2.63 12.71 -14.15
C ALA A 31 1.77 11.61 -14.78
N ASP A 32 2.39 10.44 -14.94
CA ASP A 32 1.67 9.21 -15.27
C ASP A 32 1.27 8.51 -13.97
N SER A 33 0.05 8.02 -13.90
CA SER A 33 -0.44 7.33 -12.71
C SER A 33 -0.60 5.84 -12.97
N ILE A 34 -0.13 5.04 -12.03
CA ILE A 34 -0.35 3.59 -12.00
C ILE A 34 -1.22 3.31 -10.77
N ILE A 35 -2.40 2.77 -11.00
CA ILE A 35 -3.33 2.44 -9.93
C ILE A 35 -3.24 0.95 -9.63
N ILE A 36 -2.81 0.61 -8.43
CA ILE A 36 -2.68 -0.78 -7.98
C ILE A 36 -3.99 -1.21 -7.31
N ASP A 37 -4.40 -2.42 -7.57
CA ASP A 37 -5.46 -3.10 -6.84
C ASP A 37 -4.81 -4.16 -5.93
N LEU A 38 -5.00 -4.07 -4.61
CA LEU A 38 -4.41 -5.02 -3.68
C LEU A 38 -4.89 -6.46 -3.90
N ASN A 39 -6.06 -6.64 -4.51
CA ASN A 39 -6.54 -7.98 -4.84
C ASN A 39 -5.63 -8.72 -5.82
N ASP A 40 -4.88 -7.99 -6.65
CA ASP A 40 -3.91 -8.59 -7.57
C ASP A 40 -2.65 -9.10 -6.86
N PHE A 41 -2.48 -8.76 -5.59
CA PHE A 41 -1.31 -9.11 -4.79
C PHE A 41 -1.67 -9.94 -3.56
N GLU A 42 -2.74 -10.72 -3.66
CA GLU A 42 -3.13 -11.62 -2.61
C GLU A 42 -2.06 -12.70 -2.42
N MET A 43 -1.63 -12.88 -1.16
CA MET A 43 -0.57 -13.80 -0.79
C MET A 43 -0.96 -14.55 0.48
N PRO A 44 -0.38 -15.72 0.75
CA PRO A 44 -0.57 -16.38 2.05
C PRO A 44 -0.23 -15.42 3.19
N ILE A 45 -0.90 -15.57 4.32
CA ILE A 45 -0.56 -14.79 5.51
C ILE A 45 0.90 -15.06 5.87
N TYR A 46 1.66 -14.00 6.07
CA TYR A 46 3.09 -14.10 6.37
C TYR A 46 3.33 -14.98 7.60
N SER A 47 4.27 -15.89 7.48
CA SER A 47 4.85 -16.60 8.61
C SER A 47 6.31 -16.94 8.27
N ILE A 48 7.13 -17.02 9.31
CA ILE A 48 8.53 -17.39 9.10
C ILE A 48 8.66 -18.84 8.60
N ASP A 49 7.75 -19.70 9.01
CA ASP A 49 7.74 -21.10 8.56
C ASP A 49 7.44 -21.19 7.06
N TYR A 50 6.47 -20.43 6.58
CA TYR A 50 6.16 -20.38 5.15
C TYR A 50 7.36 -19.87 4.36
N GLU A 51 7.97 -18.76 4.82
CA GLU A 51 9.13 -18.18 4.15
C GLU A 51 10.28 -19.19 4.06
N ASN A 52 10.57 -19.89 5.16
CA ASN A 52 11.65 -20.88 5.21
C ASN A 52 11.38 -22.07 4.30
N GLU A 53 10.13 -22.48 4.19
CA GLU A 53 9.74 -23.65 3.40
C GLU A 53 9.58 -23.34 1.92
N LYS A 54 8.93 -22.22 1.58
CA LYS A 54 8.53 -21.89 0.20
C LYS A 54 9.13 -20.59 -0.34
N GLY A 55 9.81 -19.83 0.50
CA GLY A 55 10.39 -18.54 0.09
C GLY A 55 9.38 -17.42 0.06
N ILE A 56 9.82 -16.27 -0.45
CA ILE A 56 8.97 -15.08 -0.58
C ILE A 56 8.15 -15.20 -1.86
N PRO A 57 6.81 -14.99 -1.80
CA PRO A 57 5.96 -15.09 -2.99
C PRO A 57 6.40 -14.14 -4.11
N GLU A 58 6.25 -14.59 -5.36
CA GLU A 58 6.59 -13.79 -6.53
C GLU A 58 5.84 -12.46 -6.58
N LYS A 59 4.59 -12.46 -6.13
CA LYS A 59 3.77 -11.22 -6.09
C LYS A 59 4.38 -10.14 -5.20
N ALA A 60 5.10 -10.51 -4.15
CA ALA A 60 5.80 -9.54 -3.30
C ALA A 60 6.91 -8.83 -4.07
N PHE A 61 7.68 -9.57 -4.88
CA PHE A 61 8.71 -8.98 -5.73
C PHE A 61 8.10 -8.07 -6.79
N LYS A 62 6.99 -8.49 -7.41
CA LYS A 62 6.29 -7.66 -8.40
C LYS A 62 5.81 -6.35 -7.79
N PHE A 63 5.24 -6.42 -6.60
CA PHE A 63 4.82 -5.21 -5.88
C PHE A 63 6.00 -4.28 -5.63
N LYS A 64 7.11 -4.81 -5.14
CA LYS A 64 8.33 -4.02 -4.89
C LYS A 64 8.87 -3.38 -6.16
N GLU A 65 8.84 -4.08 -7.28
CA GLU A 65 9.29 -3.51 -8.56
C GLU A 65 8.45 -2.32 -8.97
N ILE A 66 7.14 -2.41 -8.82
CA ILE A 66 6.23 -1.29 -9.13
C ILE A 66 6.57 -0.09 -8.24
N ILE A 67 6.74 -0.31 -6.94
CA ILE A 67 7.11 0.74 -6.00
C ILE A 67 8.47 1.35 -6.36
N LYS A 68 9.44 0.51 -6.70
CA LYS A 68 10.78 0.96 -7.08
C LYS A 68 10.75 1.87 -8.32
N SER A 69 9.86 1.59 -9.26
CA SER A 69 9.74 2.38 -10.49
C SER A 69 9.06 3.73 -10.29
N ALA A 70 8.40 3.95 -9.16
CA ALA A 70 7.65 5.16 -8.89
C ALA A 70 8.55 6.34 -8.49
N ASP A 71 8.12 7.55 -8.82
CA ASP A 71 8.73 8.77 -8.31
C ASP A 71 8.02 9.28 -7.06
N GLY A 72 6.76 8.89 -6.87
CA GLY A 72 5.98 9.20 -5.69
C GLY A 72 4.90 8.17 -5.47
N ILE A 73 4.41 8.07 -4.24
CA ILE A 73 3.45 7.04 -3.84
C ILE A 73 2.28 7.70 -3.10
N ILE A 74 1.06 7.30 -3.46
CA ILE A 74 -0.16 7.73 -2.76
C ILE A 74 -0.82 6.49 -2.17
N ILE A 75 -1.08 6.50 -0.87
CA ILE A 75 -1.80 5.43 -0.20
C ILE A 75 -3.00 6.03 0.52
N SER A 76 -4.20 5.51 0.24
CA SER A 76 -5.40 5.87 0.99
C SER A 76 -5.81 4.67 1.85
N PHE A 77 -5.78 4.87 3.17
CA PHE A 77 -5.99 3.78 4.13
C PHE A 77 -7.46 3.60 4.46
N ALA A 78 -7.90 2.33 4.38
CA ALA A 78 -9.13 1.91 5.02
C ALA A 78 -8.82 1.58 6.49
N GLU A 79 -9.83 1.70 7.35
CA GLU A 79 -9.71 1.42 8.76
C GLU A 79 -10.61 0.25 9.15
N HIS A 80 -10.00 -0.78 9.74
CA HIS A 80 -10.72 -1.89 10.35
C HIS A 80 -10.29 -1.95 11.83
N ASN A 81 -11.25 -1.79 12.74
CA ASN A 81 -10.96 -1.80 14.18
C ASN A 81 -9.86 -0.79 14.57
N SER A 82 -9.92 0.41 14.00
CA SER A 82 -9.04 1.54 14.29
C SER A 82 -7.57 1.36 13.84
N VAL A 83 -7.29 0.41 12.95
CA VAL A 83 -5.98 0.23 12.35
C VAL A 83 -6.11 -0.03 10.85
N TYR A 84 -4.99 -0.02 10.14
CA TYR A 84 -4.98 -0.38 8.72
C TYR A 84 -5.41 -1.85 8.51
N THR A 85 -5.78 -2.17 7.28
CA THR A 85 -6.37 -3.49 7.00
C THR A 85 -5.35 -4.63 7.08
N ALA A 86 -5.85 -5.84 7.34
CA ALA A 86 -5.03 -7.05 7.31
C ALA A 86 -4.41 -7.27 5.91
N ALA A 87 -5.16 -6.96 4.85
CA ALA A 87 -4.66 -7.09 3.48
C ALA A 87 -3.42 -6.23 3.26
N PHE A 88 -3.44 -4.97 3.70
CA PHE A 88 -2.28 -4.10 3.60
C PHE A 88 -1.13 -4.59 4.47
N LYS A 89 -1.42 -4.93 5.73
CA LYS A 89 -0.38 -5.39 6.66
C LYS A 89 0.34 -6.62 6.13
N ASN A 90 -0.39 -7.55 5.53
CA ASN A 90 0.22 -8.76 4.98
C ASN A 90 1.16 -8.45 3.82
N ILE A 91 0.75 -7.57 2.91
CA ILE A 91 1.63 -7.12 1.83
C ILE A 91 2.87 -6.44 2.40
N PHE A 92 2.67 -5.54 3.36
CA PHE A 92 3.78 -4.85 4.02
C PHE A 92 4.75 -5.84 4.68
N ASP A 93 4.23 -6.84 5.39
CA ASP A 93 5.08 -7.84 6.03
C ASP A 93 5.92 -8.60 5.01
N TRP A 94 5.34 -9.01 3.88
CA TRP A 94 6.09 -9.72 2.85
C TRP A 94 7.14 -8.82 2.19
N ILE A 95 6.78 -7.61 1.77
CA ILE A 95 7.73 -6.74 1.07
C ILE A 95 8.86 -6.26 1.97
N SER A 96 8.63 -6.15 3.27
CA SER A 96 9.68 -5.79 4.23
C SER A 96 10.75 -6.88 4.36
N ARG A 97 10.46 -8.11 3.94
CA ARG A 97 11.45 -9.21 3.92
C ARG A 97 12.40 -9.11 2.74
N ILE A 98 12.04 -8.36 1.70
CA ILE A 98 12.87 -8.18 0.50
C ILE A 98 13.97 -7.15 0.76
N GLU A 99 13.58 -5.97 1.29
CA GLU A 99 14.51 -4.89 1.61
C GLU A 99 14.01 -4.14 2.84
N LYS A 100 14.95 -3.65 3.67
CA LYS A 100 14.63 -2.91 4.88
C LYS A 100 13.94 -1.57 4.58
N ILE A 101 14.37 -0.89 3.51
CA ILE A 101 13.75 0.38 3.09
C ILE A 101 12.59 0.01 2.19
N VAL A 102 11.40 -0.09 2.78
CA VAL A 102 10.21 -0.62 2.11
C VAL A 102 9.80 0.25 0.93
N TRP A 103 9.78 1.57 1.11
CA TRP A 103 9.27 2.53 0.14
C TRP A 103 10.37 3.30 -0.58
N TYR A 104 11.63 2.88 -0.47
CA TYR A 104 12.80 3.46 -1.14
C TYR A 104 12.97 4.96 -0.89
N ASN A 105 12.55 5.45 0.26
CA ASN A 105 12.62 6.88 0.63
C ASN A 105 11.91 7.80 -0.37
N LYS A 106 10.88 7.30 -1.04
CA LYS A 106 10.13 8.09 -2.01
C LYS A 106 9.14 9.02 -1.33
N PRO A 107 8.83 10.18 -1.92
CA PRO A 107 7.77 11.03 -1.39
C PRO A 107 6.45 10.26 -1.34
N MET A 108 5.71 10.41 -0.24
CA MET A 108 4.45 9.72 -0.03
C MET A 108 3.38 10.70 0.41
N LEU A 109 2.18 10.53 -0.15
CA LEU A 109 0.97 11.19 0.32
C LEU A 109 0.10 10.11 0.97
N LEU A 110 -0.17 10.26 2.26
CA LEU A 110 -0.97 9.31 3.03
C LEU A 110 -2.35 9.91 3.30
N LEU A 111 -3.37 9.20 2.88
CA LEU A 111 -4.78 9.60 3.00
C LEU A 111 -5.52 8.52 3.79
N SER A 112 -6.67 8.87 4.33
CA SER A 112 -7.53 7.87 4.97
C SER A 112 -8.98 8.30 4.92
N THR A 113 -9.88 7.30 4.92
CA THR A 113 -11.31 7.50 5.07
C THR A 113 -11.82 6.60 6.18
N SER A 114 -12.83 7.07 6.91
CA SER A 114 -13.52 6.26 7.88
C SER A 114 -14.93 6.83 8.09
N ASP A 115 -15.82 6.02 8.64
CA ASP A 115 -17.19 6.45 8.96
C ASP A 115 -17.26 7.38 10.17
N GLY A 116 -16.13 7.63 10.81
CA GLY A 116 -16.03 8.49 11.98
C GLY A 116 -14.76 9.34 11.93
N SER A 117 -14.37 9.86 13.08
CA SER A 117 -13.26 10.80 13.22
C SER A 117 -11.87 10.12 13.29
N ARG A 118 -11.76 8.82 13.04
CA ARG A 118 -10.55 8.04 13.36
C ARG A 118 -9.62 7.76 12.19
N GLY A 119 -9.94 8.19 10.98
CA GLY A 119 -9.08 7.95 9.80
C GLY A 119 -7.66 8.47 9.97
N ALA A 120 -7.51 9.65 10.54
CA ALA A 120 -6.19 10.23 10.80
C ALA A 120 -5.35 9.37 11.76
N LYS A 121 -5.99 8.61 12.64
CA LYS A 121 -5.29 7.73 13.59
C LYS A 121 -4.60 6.56 12.88
N THR A 122 -5.23 6.00 11.87
CA THR A 122 -4.62 4.95 11.03
C THR A 122 -3.35 5.46 10.37
N CYS A 123 -3.38 6.65 9.79
CA CYS A 123 -2.22 7.26 9.17
C CYS A 123 -1.11 7.51 10.18
N LEU A 124 -1.45 7.97 11.39
CA LEU A 124 -0.49 8.21 12.46
C LEU A 124 0.20 6.92 12.90
N LEU A 125 -0.57 5.84 13.09
CA LEU A 125 -0.01 4.54 13.45
C LEU A 125 0.98 4.06 12.39
N TYR A 126 0.58 4.13 11.13
CA TYR A 126 1.45 3.73 10.02
C TYR A 126 2.74 4.57 10.00
N THR A 127 2.61 5.88 10.14
CA THR A 127 3.76 6.80 10.12
C THR A 127 4.73 6.52 11.27
N SER A 128 4.20 6.15 12.43
CA SER A 128 5.03 5.82 13.60
C SER A 128 5.77 4.51 13.41
N ASP A 129 5.19 3.55 12.70
CA ASP A 129 5.74 2.21 12.49
C ASP A 129 6.65 2.13 11.24
N ALA A 130 6.51 3.06 10.36
CA ALA A 130 7.28 3.09 9.11
C ALA A 130 8.62 3.75 9.28
#